data_c295309bc43b8dfad9a553970ab1deb0
#
_entry.id   c295309bc43b8dfad9a553970ab1deb0
#
_cell.length_a   1.000
_cell.length_b   1.000
_cell.length_c   1.000
_cell.angle_alpha   90.00
_cell.angle_beta   90.00
_cell.angle_gamma   90.00
#
_symmetry.space_group_name_H-M   'P 1'
#
loop_
_entity.id
_entity.type
_entity.pdbx_description
1 polymer ?
#
loop_
_entity_poly.entity_id
_entity_poly.type
_entity_poly.pdbx_seq_one_letter_code
_entity_poly.pdbx_strand_id
1 'polypeptide(L)'
;TRRHCESLSELTREEAEALGPVLHSATRALEQVTAAERIYAVSFNERVRHLHFLMLPRTRGMPRGHVISDLYRRARNLLRQLYLLRNPTAAERAAAAARIKEVWLR
;
A
#
# COMPACT_ATOMS: atom_id res chain seq x y z
N THR A 1 11.38 -8.00 -6.86
CA THR A 1 12.49 -8.77 -7.45
C THR A 1 12.93 -8.14 -8.76
N ARG A 2 14.17 -8.41 -9.23
CA ARG A 2 14.64 -7.98 -10.56
C ARG A 2 14.18 -8.94 -11.68
N ARG A 3 13.88 -10.17 -11.31
CA ARG A 3 13.27 -11.16 -12.20
C ARG A 3 11.76 -11.15 -12.02
N HIS A 4 11.04 -11.60 -13.03
CA HIS A 4 9.60 -11.83 -12.94
C HIS A 4 9.34 -13.06 -12.07
N CYS A 5 8.41 -12.93 -11.11
CA CYS A 5 7.80 -14.02 -10.38
C CYS A 5 6.34 -13.68 -10.09
N GLU A 6 5.47 -14.68 -10.09
CA GLU A 6 4.03 -14.50 -9.96
C GLU A 6 3.54 -14.75 -8.53
N SER A 7 4.29 -15.52 -7.73
CA SER A 7 3.89 -15.91 -6.38
C SER A 7 5.05 -15.86 -5.38
N LEU A 8 4.70 -15.89 -4.10
CA LEU A 8 5.68 -15.98 -3.01
C LEU A 8 6.50 -17.27 -3.04
N SER A 9 5.90 -18.36 -3.53
CA SER A 9 6.57 -19.66 -3.62
C SER A 9 7.69 -19.71 -4.68
N GLU A 10 7.70 -18.75 -5.61
CA GLU A 10 8.74 -18.65 -6.62
C GLU A 10 9.95 -17.83 -6.19
N LEU A 11 9.89 -17.21 -5.02
CA LEU A 11 11.04 -16.48 -4.47
C LEU A 11 12.19 -17.43 -4.17
N THR A 12 13.41 -16.98 -4.46
CA THR A 12 14.58 -17.64 -3.89
C THR A 12 14.61 -17.45 -2.39
N ARG A 13 15.44 -18.21 -1.70
CA ARG A 13 15.63 -18.06 -0.25
C ARG A 13 16.07 -16.66 0.12
N GLU A 14 17.03 -16.11 -0.60
CA GLU A 14 17.58 -14.77 -0.37
C GLU A 14 16.50 -13.68 -0.61
N GLU A 15 15.69 -13.85 -1.65
CA GLU A 15 14.58 -12.93 -1.93
C GLU A 15 13.52 -13.00 -0.82
N ALA A 16 13.19 -14.19 -0.34
CA ALA A 16 12.25 -14.38 0.75
C ALA A 16 12.77 -13.81 2.08
N GLU A 17 14.05 -13.99 2.39
CA GLU A 17 14.70 -13.42 3.57
C GLU A 17 14.72 -11.88 3.51
N ALA A 18 14.92 -11.29 2.34
CA ALA A 18 14.89 -9.85 2.15
C ALA A 18 13.47 -9.22 2.24
N LEU A 19 12.42 -10.01 2.03
CA LEU A 19 11.03 -9.50 1.99
C LEU A 19 10.58 -8.91 3.32
N GLY A 20 10.89 -9.56 4.44
CA GLY A 20 10.52 -9.10 5.77
C GLY A 20 11.04 -7.70 6.09
N PRO A 21 12.35 -7.45 5.99
CA PRO A 21 12.93 -6.11 6.15
C PRO A 21 12.31 -5.05 5.23
N VAL A 22 12.04 -5.39 3.97
CA VAL A 22 11.40 -4.46 3.01
C VAL A 22 9.99 -4.09 3.46
N LEU A 23 9.15 -5.07 3.80
CA LEU A 23 7.78 -4.83 4.28
C LEU A 23 7.77 -4.05 5.60
N HIS A 24 8.70 -4.35 6.51
CA HIS A 24 8.84 -3.62 7.77
C HIS A 24 9.17 -2.14 7.53
N SER A 25 10.17 -1.87 6.69
CA SER A 25 10.58 -0.49 6.37
C SER A 25 9.46 0.28 5.67
N ALA A 26 8.77 -0.37 4.71
CA ALA A 26 7.61 0.22 4.02
C ALA A 26 6.48 0.54 5.00
N THR A 27 6.17 -0.36 5.90
CA THR A 27 5.13 -0.17 6.93
C THR A 27 5.46 1.01 7.83
N ARG A 28 6.69 1.06 8.36
CA ARG A 28 7.14 2.19 9.19
C ARG A 28 7.03 3.53 8.47
N ALA A 29 7.51 3.60 7.23
CA ALA A 29 7.46 4.83 6.44
C ALA A 29 6.02 5.30 6.22
N LEU A 30 5.12 4.37 5.89
CA LEU A 30 3.71 4.69 5.70
C LEU A 30 3.02 5.12 6.99
N GLU A 31 3.25 4.46 8.11
CA GLU A 31 2.71 4.85 9.43
C GLU A 31 3.12 6.27 9.79
N GLN A 32 4.41 6.60 9.66
CA GLN A 32 4.92 7.94 9.99
C GLN A 32 4.36 9.03 9.08
N VAL A 33 4.21 8.76 7.78
CA VAL A 33 3.75 9.78 6.82
C VAL A 33 2.23 9.96 6.85
N THR A 34 1.47 8.89 7.10
CA THR A 34 0.01 8.90 7.04
C THR A 34 -0.68 8.98 8.39
N ALA A 35 0.05 8.87 9.50
CA ALA A 35 -0.49 8.69 10.85
C ALA A 35 -1.52 7.53 10.92
N ALA A 36 -1.30 6.49 10.14
CA ALA A 36 -2.18 5.33 10.10
C ALA A 36 -2.11 4.53 11.40
N GLU A 37 -3.26 4.03 11.83
CA GLU A 37 -3.34 3.12 12.98
C GLU A 37 -2.89 1.69 12.62
N ARG A 38 -3.00 1.33 11.34
CA ARG A 38 -2.59 0.03 10.79
C ARG A 38 -2.26 0.17 9.31
N ILE A 39 -1.30 -0.63 8.86
CA ILE A 39 -1.02 -0.83 7.44
C ILE A 39 -1.38 -2.27 7.10
N TYR A 40 -2.27 -2.43 6.14
CA TYR A 40 -2.56 -3.73 5.55
C TYR A 40 -1.60 -3.97 4.37
N ALA A 41 -0.82 -5.03 4.42
CA ALA A 41 -0.02 -5.50 3.29
C ALA A 41 -0.76 -6.68 2.65
N VAL A 42 -1.17 -6.52 1.39
CA VAL A 42 -2.00 -7.49 0.69
C VAL A 42 -1.38 -7.83 -0.65
N SER A 43 -1.32 -9.11 -0.98
CA SER A 43 -0.82 -9.61 -2.27
C SER A 43 -1.84 -10.59 -2.86
N PHE A 44 -2.49 -10.21 -3.97
CA PHE A 44 -3.46 -11.06 -4.66
C PHE A 44 -2.89 -11.71 -5.91
N ASN A 45 -2.10 -10.97 -6.70
CA ASN A 45 -1.39 -11.40 -7.91
C ASN A 45 -2.26 -12.06 -9.00
N GLU A 46 -3.59 -11.91 -8.95
CA GLU A 46 -4.53 -12.56 -9.86
C GLU A 46 -4.70 -11.81 -11.19
N ARG A 47 -4.96 -10.50 -11.13
CA ARG A 47 -5.22 -9.67 -12.31
C ARG A 47 -3.94 -9.22 -13.01
N VAL A 48 -2.92 -8.95 -12.23
CA VAL A 48 -1.57 -8.63 -12.69
C VAL A 48 -0.66 -9.74 -12.19
N ARG A 49 -0.24 -10.59 -13.10
CA ARG A 49 0.54 -11.78 -12.80
C ARG A 49 2.01 -11.45 -12.56
N HIS A 50 2.27 -10.71 -11.53
CA HIS A 50 3.60 -10.59 -10.92
C HIS A 50 3.45 -10.31 -9.42
N LEU A 51 4.42 -10.75 -8.64
CA LEU A 51 4.41 -10.57 -7.20
C LEU A 51 4.50 -9.08 -6.84
N HIS A 52 3.45 -8.58 -6.24
CA HIS A 52 3.36 -7.21 -5.71
C HIS A 52 2.60 -7.17 -4.40
N PHE A 53 2.88 -6.16 -3.60
CA PHE A 53 2.17 -5.88 -2.37
C PHE A 53 1.46 -4.53 -2.47
N LEU A 54 0.17 -4.54 -2.18
CA LEU A 54 -0.63 -3.34 -2.00
C LEU A 54 -0.61 -2.96 -0.53
N MET A 55 -0.01 -1.81 -0.21
CA MET A 55 0.06 -1.29 1.15
C MET A 55 -1.07 -0.29 1.40
N LEU A 56 -1.98 -0.62 2.31
CA LEU A 56 -3.20 0.16 2.58
C LEU A 56 -3.17 0.77 3.98
N PRO A 57 -2.91 2.09 4.11
CA PRO A 57 -3.01 2.77 5.38
C PRO A 57 -4.47 2.85 5.85
N ARG A 58 -4.75 2.40 7.08
CA ARG A 58 -6.01 2.61 7.77
C ARG A 58 -5.84 3.70 8.81
N THR A 59 -6.43 4.86 8.56
CA THR A 59 -6.43 6.00 9.48
C THR A 59 -7.64 5.95 10.42
N ARG A 60 -7.65 6.82 11.45
CA ARG A 60 -8.81 7.00 12.34
C ARG A 60 -10.06 7.33 11.53
N GLY A 61 -11.17 6.75 11.92
CA GLY A 61 -12.46 6.92 11.23
C GLY A 61 -12.69 5.97 10.05
N MET A 62 -11.67 5.19 9.63
CA MET A 62 -11.89 4.13 8.65
C MET A 62 -12.39 2.85 9.35
N PRO A 63 -13.33 2.11 8.73
CA PRO A 63 -13.82 0.86 9.27
C PRO A 63 -12.70 -0.16 9.50
N ARG A 64 -12.85 -0.99 10.52
CA ARG A 64 -11.95 -2.10 10.80
C ARG A 64 -12.32 -3.32 9.94
N GLY A 65 -11.30 -4.13 9.64
CA GLY A 65 -11.47 -5.34 8.83
C GLY A 65 -11.40 -5.10 7.33
N HIS A 66 -10.91 -6.09 6.60
CA HIS A 66 -10.63 -5.94 5.17
C HIS A 66 -11.89 -5.80 4.30
N VAL A 67 -12.97 -6.52 4.60
CA VAL A 67 -14.22 -6.46 3.83
C VAL A 67 -14.88 -5.09 3.96
N ILE A 68 -14.96 -4.57 5.19
CA ILE A 68 -15.56 -3.26 5.47
C ILE A 68 -14.66 -2.15 4.90
N SER A 69 -13.34 -2.29 5.01
CA SER A 69 -12.38 -1.35 4.43
C SER A 69 -12.46 -1.34 2.90
N ASP A 70 -12.71 -2.47 2.27
CA ASP A 70 -12.87 -2.55 0.81
C ASP A 70 -14.18 -1.88 0.35
N LEU A 71 -15.27 -2.12 1.06
CA LEU A 71 -16.55 -1.45 0.81
C LEU A 71 -16.41 0.07 0.98
N TYR A 72 -15.74 0.53 2.04
CA TYR A 72 -15.46 1.94 2.27
C TYR A 72 -14.62 2.54 1.12
N ARG A 73 -13.60 1.84 0.64
CA ARG A 73 -12.80 2.27 -0.52
C ARG A 73 -13.63 2.39 -1.78
N ARG A 74 -14.50 1.39 -2.05
CA ARG A 74 -15.40 1.41 -3.23
C ARG A 74 -16.36 2.58 -3.18
N ALA A 75 -17.00 2.81 -2.05
CA ALA A 75 -17.89 3.93 -1.84
C ALA A 75 -17.16 5.28 -2.01
N ARG A 76 -15.97 5.41 -1.44
CA ARG A 76 -15.16 6.63 -1.57
C ARG A 76 -14.67 6.87 -3.02
N ASN A 77 -14.34 5.81 -3.75
CA ASN A 77 -13.98 5.91 -5.15
C ASN A 77 -15.18 6.31 -6.02
N LEU A 78 -16.36 5.77 -5.73
CA LEU A 78 -17.60 6.16 -6.40
C LEU A 78 -17.90 7.65 -6.16
N LEU A 79 -17.80 8.11 -4.92
CA LEU A 79 -17.97 9.53 -4.57
C LEU A 79 -16.98 10.44 -5.30
N ARG A 80 -15.74 9.99 -5.51
CA ARG A 80 -14.74 10.72 -6.31
C ARG A 80 -15.10 10.75 -7.78
N GLN A 81 -15.57 9.63 -8.34
CA GLN A 81 -16.04 9.57 -9.73
C GLN A 81 -17.24 10.48 -9.96
N LEU A 82 -18.12 10.63 -8.97
CA LEU A 82 -19.24 11.56 -8.98
C LEU A 82 -18.85 13.01 -8.64
N TYR A 83 -17.54 13.32 -8.55
CA TYR A 83 -17.01 14.63 -8.19
C TYR A 83 -17.44 15.16 -6.81
N LEU A 84 -17.95 14.31 -5.94
CA LEU A 84 -18.35 14.67 -4.58
C LEU A 84 -17.17 14.70 -3.60
N LEU A 85 -16.04 14.11 -3.97
CA LEU A 85 -14.78 14.15 -3.21
C LEU A 85 -13.63 14.56 -4.12
N ARG A 86 -12.78 15.44 -3.63
CA ARG A 86 -11.60 15.89 -4.37
C ARG A 86 -10.56 14.76 -4.49
N ASN A 87 -10.03 14.58 -5.70
CA ASN A 87 -8.83 13.77 -5.91
C ASN A 87 -7.58 14.56 -5.54
N PRO A 88 -6.57 13.94 -4.95
CA PRO A 88 -5.30 14.61 -4.72
C PRO A 88 -4.65 15.01 -6.05
N THR A 89 -4.07 16.20 -6.09
CA THR A 89 -3.33 16.70 -7.25
C THR A 89 -2.07 15.88 -7.50
N ALA A 90 -1.47 16.02 -8.69
CA ALA A 90 -0.18 15.40 -9.00
C ALA A 90 0.91 15.86 -8.03
N ALA A 91 0.92 17.16 -7.67
CA ALA A 91 1.88 17.72 -6.72
C ALA A 91 1.73 17.12 -5.32
N GLU A 92 0.51 16.98 -4.82
CA GLU A 92 0.24 16.35 -3.51
C GLU A 92 0.68 14.88 -3.48
N ARG A 93 0.43 14.14 -4.57
CA ARG A 93 0.91 12.75 -4.69
C ARG A 93 2.44 12.67 -4.71
N ALA A 94 3.10 13.57 -5.45
CA ALA A 94 4.55 13.65 -5.52
C ALA A 94 5.16 14.01 -4.17
N ALA A 95 4.59 14.99 -3.46
CA ALA A 95 5.03 15.38 -2.12
C ALA A 95 4.90 14.22 -1.11
N ALA A 96 3.78 13.49 -1.14
CA ALA A 96 3.60 12.32 -0.29
C ALA A 96 4.62 11.21 -0.60
N ALA A 97 4.86 10.94 -1.89
CA ALA A 97 5.86 9.96 -2.31
C ALA A 97 7.28 10.35 -1.89
N ALA A 98 7.65 11.63 -1.99
CA ALA A 98 8.94 12.15 -1.54
C ALA A 98 9.13 11.95 -0.02
N ARG A 99 8.12 12.27 0.78
CA ARG A 99 8.14 12.05 2.24
C ARG A 99 8.28 10.56 2.60
N ILE A 100 7.57 9.68 1.92
CA ILE A 100 7.69 8.23 2.13
C ILE A 100 9.12 7.78 1.80
N LYS A 101 9.68 8.22 0.67
CA LYS A 101 11.04 7.89 0.27
C LYS A 101 12.08 8.38 1.28
N GLU A 102 11.94 9.59 1.79
CA GLU A 102 12.84 10.14 2.81
C GLU A 102 12.87 9.31 4.09
N VAL A 103 11.69 8.91 4.58
CA VAL A 103 11.57 8.09 5.79
C VAL A 103 12.05 6.65 5.55
N TRP A 104 11.81 6.11 4.36
CA TRP A 104 12.27 4.75 4.00
C TRP A 104 13.79 4.63 3.97
N LEU A 105 14.48 5.67 3.52
CA LEU A 105 15.96 5.64 3.35
C LEU A 105 16.73 5.91 4.66
N ARG A 106 16.05 6.25 5.75
CA ARG A 106 16.61 6.39 7.11
C ARG A 106 16.67 5.06 7.85
#